data_eeb6f68e8d08c82d8471a71b32c8ee9c
#
_entry.id   eeb6f68e8d08c82d8471a71b32c8ee9c
#
_cell.length_a   1.000
_cell.length_b   1.000
_cell.length_c   1.000
_cell.angle_alpha   90.00
_cell.angle_beta   90.00
_cell.angle_gamma   90.00
#
_symmetry.space_group_name_H-M   'P 1'
#
loop_
_entity.id
_entity.type
_entity.pdbx_description
1 polymer ?
#
loop_
_entity_poly.entity_id
_entity_poly.type
_entity_poly.pdbx_seq_one_letter_code
_entity_poly.pdbx_strand_id
1 'polypeptide(L)'
;MDKNKKMIIGILTVAIVLVVAFIVYITCFDSHIEFSSKFKNGITVEYGKKFEAPKIKAYVRGRLINRKGKEIKCTIDSNVDATKTGSYEIKVTAQYGKKTATQTIKVEVRDKKAPEITLNGDAEMTVEAGSKFSDPGYTATDNYDGDLTDKVFVTGAVD
;
A
#
# COMPACT_ATOMS: atom_id res chain seq x y z
N MET A 1 33.49 -3.10 61.21
CA MET A 1 33.19 -3.86 59.96
C MET A 1 34.46 -4.39 59.38
N ASP A 2 34.55 -5.70 59.22
CA ASP A 2 35.71 -6.40 58.75
C ASP A 2 36.15 -5.93 57.34
N LYS A 3 37.47 -5.88 57.10
CA LYS A 3 38.11 -5.42 55.86
C LYS A 3 37.58 -6.21 54.63
N ASN A 4 37.34 -7.51 54.81
CA ASN A 4 36.79 -8.37 53.77
C ASN A 4 35.34 -8.03 53.46
N LYS A 5 34.50 -7.69 54.45
CA LYS A 5 33.12 -7.24 54.22
C LYS A 5 33.08 -5.91 53.47
N LYS A 6 33.98 -4.96 53.77
CA LYS A 6 34.05 -3.69 53.02
C LYS A 6 34.45 -3.92 51.56
N MET A 7 35.40 -4.84 51.30
CA MET A 7 35.82 -5.18 49.94
C MET A 7 34.68 -5.86 49.14
N ILE A 8 33.95 -6.80 49.75
CA ILE A 8 32.81 -7.49 49.08
C ILE A 8 31.71 -6.48 48.76
N ILE A 9 31.38 -5.57 49.69
CA ILE A 9 30.39 -4.52 49.43
C ILE A 9 30.83 -3.61 48.29
N GLY A 10 32.12 -3.22 48.25
CA GLY A 10 32.68 -2.42 47.17
C GLY A 10 32.58 -3.11 45.79
N ILE A 11 32.89 -4.40 45.72
CA ILE A 11 32.79 -5.17 44.47
C ILE A 11 31.30 -5.28 44.04
N LEU A 12 30.39 -5.54 44.97
CA LEU A 12 28.97 -5.67 44.67
C LEU A 12 28.38 -4.33 44.19
N THR A 13 28.76 -3.20 44.79
CA THR A 13 28.31 -1.88 44.32
C THR A 13 28.81 -1.55 42.93
N VAL A 14 30.07 -1.84 42.59
CA VAL A 14 30.62 -1.67 41.24
C VAL A 14 29.88 -2.54 40.25
N ALA A 15 29.61 -3.81 40.57
CA ALA A 15 28.86 -4.70 39.69
C ALA A 15 27.42 -4.19 39.43
N ILE A 16 26.74 -3.71 40.47
CA ILE A 16 25.38 -3.11 40.31
C ILE A 16 25.44 -1.87 39.44
N VAL A 17 26.40 -0.98 39.61
CA VAL A 17 26.56 0.22 38.79
C VAL A 17 26.81 -0.16 37.33
N LEU A 18 27.63 -1.17 37.03
CA LEU A 18 27.87 -1.65 35.67
C LEU A 18 26.62 -2.26 35.04
N VAL A 19 25.87 -3.05 35.81
CA VAL A 19 24.58 -3.63 35.32
C VAL A 19 23.60 -2.52 35.04
N VAL A 20 23.43 -1.55 35.91
CA VAL A 20 22.56 -0.40 35.69
C VAL A 20 23.00 0.42 34.49
N ALA A 21 24.27 0.70 34.33
CA ALA A 21 24.83 1.41 33.19
C ALA A 21 24.59 0.63 31.88
N PHE A 22 24.75 -0.70 31.90
CA PHE A 22 24.46 -1.56 30.77
C PHE A 22 22.96 -1.56 30.41
N ILE A 23 22.06 -1.65 31.41
CA ILE A 23 20.62 -1.55 31.19
C ILE A 23 20.27 -0.18 30.62
N VAL A 24 20.82 0.91 31.16
CA VAL A 24 20.62 2.26 30.62
C VAL A 24 21.14 2.33 29.18
N TYR A 25 22.30 1.77 28.88
CA TYR A 25 22.89 1.74 27.55
C TYR A 25 21.92 1.04 26.56
N ILE A 26 21.50 -0.21 26.84
CA ILE A 26 20.61 -0.95 25.93
C ILE A 26 19.22 -0.31 25.80
N THR A 27 18.69 0.33 26.85
CA THR A 27 17.40 0.99 26.81
C THR A 27 17.42 2.37 26.16
N CYS A 28 18.51 3.13 26.32
CA CYS A 28 18.64 4.48 25.80
C CYS A 28 19.24 4.53 24.39
N PHE A 29 20.17 3.62 24.08
CA PHE A 29 20.94 3.63 22.84
C PHE A 29 20.47 2.58 21.83
N ASP A 30 19.55 1.68 22.21
CA ASP A 30 18.99 0.77 21.22
C ASP A 30 18.18 1.56 20.20
N SER A 31 18.60 1.45 18.94
CA SER A 31 17.95 2.09 17.81
C SER A 31 17.12 1.09 17.02
N HIS A 32 15.99 1.53 16.52
CA HIS A 32 15.14 0.75 15.60
C HIS A 32 14.86 1.54 14.33
N ILE A 33 14.51 0.83 13.27
CA ILE A 33 14.12 1.42 11.99
C ILE A 33 12.59 1.47 11.94
N GLU A 34 12.04 2.64 11.64
CA GLU A 34 10.61 2.89 11.50
C GLU A 34 10.31 3.46 10.11
N PHE A 35 9.29 2.95 9.45
CA PHE A 35 8.82 3.47 8.17
C PHE A 35 7.72 4.50 8.37
N SER A 36 7.83 5.64 7.66
CA SER A 36 6.75 6.62 7.55
C SER A 36 5.79 6.19 6.44
N SER A 37 4.93 5.22 6.74
CA SER A 37 3.99 4.69 5.76
C SER A 37 2.56 5.09 6.10
N LYS A 38 1.89 5.72 5.13
CA LYS A 38 0.45 5.98 5.15
C LYS A 38 -0.39 4.79 4.65
N PHE A 39 0.27 3.71 4.18
CA PHE A 39 -0.34 2.63 3.41
C PHE A 39 -0.56 1.35 4.24
N LYS A 40 -0.96 1.48 5.50
CA LYS A 40 -1.24 0.33 6.37
C LYS A 40 -2.34 -0.58 5.82
N ASN A 41 -3.30 -0.01 5.09
CA ASN A 41 -4.45 -0.73 4.51
C ASN A 41 -4.23 -1.14 3.04
N GLY A 42 -3.00 -1.00 2.53
CA GLY A 42 -2.70 -1.26 1.12
C GLY A 42 -3.02 -0.09 0.20
N ILE A 43 -2.85 -0.32 -1.10
CA ILE A 43 -3.08 0.64 -2.18
C ILE A 43 -4.00 -0.02 -3.20
N THR A 44 -5.00 0.70 -3.69
CA THR A 44 -5.79 0.26 -4.85
C THR A 44 -5.40 1.11 -6.06
N VAL A 45 -5.11 0.44 -7.16
CA VAL A 45 -4.75 1.02 -8.46
C VAL A 45 -5.83 0.66 -9.47
N GLU A 46 -6.20 1.60 -10.30
CA GLU A 46 -7.15 1.35 -11.39
C GLU A 46 -6.43 0.69 -12.57
N TYR A 47 -7.06 -0.31 -13.17
CA TYR A 47 -6.57 -1.00 -14.35
C TYR A 47 -6.28 -0.01 -15.49
N GLY A 48 -5.16 -0.22 -16.19
CA GLY A 48 -4.72 0.62 -17.29
C GLY A 48 -4.13 1.98 -16.89
N LYS A 49 -4.15 2.39 -15.62
CA LYS A 49 -3.52 3.63 -15.17
C LYS A 49 -2.03 3.43 -14.91
N LYS A 50 -1.25 4.48 -15.19
CA LYS A 50 0.17 4.47 -14.84
C LYS A 50 0.35 4.33 -13.33
N PHE A 51 1.07 3.29 -12.92
CA PHE A 51 1.44 3.11 -11.53
C PHE A 51 2.83 3.71 -11.25
N GLU A 52 2.94 4.47 -10.17
CA GLU A 52 4.22 4.94 -9.63
C GLU A 52 4.31 4.51 -8.16
N ALA A 53 5.39 3.83 -7.82
CA ALA A 53 5.61 3.41 -6.44
C ALA A 53 5.65 4.62 -5.48
N PRO A 54 4.98 4.54 -4.34
CA PRO A 54 4.92 5.65 -3.41
C PRO A 54 6.30 5.95 -2.81
N LYS A 55 6.58 7.22 -2.56
CA LYS A 55 7.78 7.66 -1.86
C LYS A 55 7.64 7.32 -0.37
N ILE A 56 8.43 6.38 0.12
CA ILE A 56 8.44 5.94 1.51
C ILE A 56 9.76 6.35 2.15
N LYS A 57 9.66 6.91 3.35
CA LYS A 57 10.80 7.30 4.16
C LYS A 57 10.97 6.32 5.32
N ALA A 58 12.20 6.01 5.65
CA ALA A 58 12.55 5.30 6.86
C ALA A 58 13.37 6.17 7.80
N TYR A 59 13.20 5.95 9.08
CA TYR A 59 13.88 6.69 10.12
C TYR A 59 14.53 5.73 11.13
N VAL A 60 15.75 6.04 11.51
CA VAL A 60 16.40 5.39 12.67
C VAL A 60 16.04 6.21 13.89
N ARG A 61 15.33 5.61 14.83
CA ARG A 61 14.96 6.24 16.09
C ARG A 61 15.64 5.53 17.26
N GLY A 62 16.18 6.29 18.20
CA GLY A 62 16.57 5.79 19.50
C GLY A 62 15.35 5.68 20.42
N ARG A 63 15.36 4.75 21.35
CA ARG A 63 14.24 4.52 22.26
C ARG A 63 13.94 5.73 23.15
N LEU A 64 14.97 6.37 23.71
CA LEU A 64 14.84 7.56 24.56
C LEU A 64 15.54 8.80 23.99
N ILE A 65 16.61 8.59 23.23
CA ILE A 65 17.41 9.64 22.60
C ILE A 65 17.13 9.63 21.10
N ASN A 66 17.11 10.79 20.46
CA ASN A 66 16.82 10.96 19.03
C ASN A 66 15.38 10.59 18.61
N ARG A 67 14.40 11.13 19.34
CA ARG A 67 12.95 10.93 19.03
C ARG A 67 12.54 11.39 17.64
N LYS A 68 13.21 12.43 17.07
CA LYS A 68 12.90 12.90 15.71
C LYS A 68 13.30 11.89 14.64
N GLY A 69 14.27 11.02 14.95
CA GLY A 69 14.79 10.04 14.00
C GLY A 69 15.71 10.66 12.93
N LYS A 70 16.67 9.89 12.47
CA LYS A 70 17.51 10.22 11.31
C LYS A 70 16.92 9.54 10.08
N GLU A 71 16.61 10.31 9.04
CA GLU A 71 16.15 9.75 7.76
C GLU A 71 17.24 8.91 7.10
N ILE A 72 16.87 7.74 6.61
CA ILE A 72 17.74 6.80 5.90
C ILE A 72 17.11 6.41 4.57
N LYS A 73 17.95 6.02 3.61
CA LYS A 73 17.48 5.57 2.29
C LYS A 73 16.74 4.26 2.37
N CYS A 74 15.66 4.16 1.58
CA CYS A 74 14.93 2.92 1.32
C CYS A 74 15.22 2.42 -0.08
N THR A 75 15.28 1.11 -0.23
CA THR A 75 15.16 0.42 -1.52
C THR A 75 13.72 -0.03 -1.67
N ILE A 76 13.12 0.26 -2.81
CA ILE A 76 11.76 -0.13 -3.14
C ILE A 76 11.83 -1.14 -4.28
N ASP A 77 11.30 -2.32 -4.04
CA ASP A 77 11.11 -3.39 -5.01
C ASP A 77 9.61 -3.59 -5.23
N SER A 78 9.17 -3.56 -6.50
CA SER A 78 7.76 -3.58 -6.86
C SER A 78 7.56 -4.42 -8.11
N ASN A 79 6.61 -5.35 -8.04
CA ASN A 79 6.18 -6.18 -9.17
C ASN A 79 4.81 -5.74 -9.72
N VAL A 80 4.33 -4.55 -9.39
CA VAL A 80 3.00 -4.06 -9.79
C VAL A 80 2.94 -3.86 -11.29
N ASP A 81 2.01 -4.57 -11.92
CA ASP A 81 1.64 -4.43 -13.33
C ASP A 81 0.19 -3.92 -13.40
N ALA A 82 0.03 -2.63 -13.65
CA ALA A 82 -1.29 -2.01 -13.73
C ALA A 82 -2.09 -2.36 -15.00
N THR A 83 -1.49 -3.09 -15.94
CA THR A 83 -2.17 -3.62 -17.13
C THR A 83 -2.82 -4.98 -16.90
N LYS A 84 -2.73 -5.51 -15.67
CA LYS A 84 -3.35 -6.77 -15.26
C LYS A 84 -3.99 -6.61 -13.90
N THR A 85 -5.26 -6.97 -13.80
CA THR A 85 -5.96 -7.01 -12.50
C THR A 85 -5.37 -8.08 -11.61
N GLY A 86 -5.33 -7.83 -10.30
CA GLY A 86 -4.78 -8.79 -9.34
C GLY A 86 -4.16 -8.14 -8.13
N SER A 87 -3.58 -9.00 -7.29
CA SER A 87 -2.89 -8.58 -6.07
C SER A 87 -1.39 -8.63 -6.26
N TYR A 88 -0.72 -7.56 -5.89
CA TYR A 88 0.71 -7.32 -6.01
C TYR A 88 1.29 -6.86 -4.68
N GLU A 89 2.61 -6.79 -4.60
CA GLU A 89 3.30 -6.34 -3.41
C GLU A 89 4.42 -5.35 -3.75
N ILE A 90 4.57 -4.35 -2.88
CA ILE A 90 5.74 -3.48 -2.85
C ILE A 90 6.53 -3.83 -1.60
N LYS A 91 7.78 -4.21 -1.78
CA LYS A 91 8.72 -4.49 -0.69
C LYS A 91 9.65 -3.31 -0.49
N VAL A 92 9.57 -2.70 0.69
CA VAL A 92 10.41 -1.57 1.08
C VAL A 92 11.43 -2.05 2.09
N THR A 93 12.71 -1.88 1.79
CA THR A 93 13.81 -2.30 2.66
C THR A 93 14.65 -1.09 3.03
N ALA A 94 14.98 -0.97 4.33
CA ALA A 94 15.88 0.05 4.85
C ALA A 94 16.95 -0.61 5.71
N GLN A 95 18.19 -0.11 5.62
CA GLN A 95 19.33 -0.62 6.34
C GLN A 95 20.07 0.49 7.08
N TYR A 96 20.46 0.22 8.31
CA TYR A 96 21.31 1.09 9.11
C TYR A 96 22.31 0.29 9.93
N GLY A 97 23.58 0.39 9.58
CA GLY A 97 24.62 -0.47 10.13
C GLY A 97 24.35 -1.94 9.85
N LYS A 98 24.26 -2.75 10.90
CA LYS A 98 23.92 -4.19 10.80
C LYS A 98 22.41 -4.46 10.89
N LYS A 99 21.58 -3.42 11.11
CA LYS A 99 20.14 -3.56 11.25
C LYS A 99 19.46 -3.37 9.90
N THR A 100 18.55 -4.27 9.58
CA THR A 100 17.70 -4.21 8.39
C THR A 100 16.24 -4.31 8.81
N ALA A 101 15.38 -3.50 8.22
CA ALA A 101 13.95 -3.59 8.37
C ALA A 101 13.30 -3.64 6.99
N THR A 102 12.21 -4.40 6.89
CA THR A 102 11.44 -4.56 5.66
C THR A 102 9.97 -4.34 5.98
N GLN A 103 9.29 -3.62 5.08
CA GLN A 103 7.83 -3.44 5.11
C GLN A 103 7.27 -3.87 3.76
N THR A 104 6.22 -4.69 3.78
CA THR A 104 5.46 -5.06 2.57
C THR A 104 4.16 -4.26 2.54
N ILE A 105 3.83 -3.71 1.37
CA ILE A 105 2.59 -3.00 1.10
C ILE A 105 1.84 -3.78 0.04
N LYS A 106 0.61 -4.17 0.33
CA LYS A 106 -0.27 -4.82 -0.63
C LYS A 106 -0.80 -3.80 -1.63
N VAL A 107 -0.80 -4.16 -2.90
CA VAL A 107 -1.37 -3.34 -3.98
C VAL A 107 -2.38 -4.19 -4.73
N GLU A 108 -3.54 -3.64 -4.95
CA GLU A 108 -4.61 -4.32 -5.68
C GLU A 108 -4.95 -3.53 -6.92
N VAL A 109 -4.72 -4.13 -8.08
CA VAL A 109 -5.11 -3.58 -9.37
C VAL A 109 -6.51 -4.07 -9.69
N ARG A 110 -7.47 -3.15 -9.80
CA ARG A 110 -8.88 -3.43 -10.10
C ARG A 110 -9.35 -2.56 -11.22
N ASP A 111 -10.21 -3.12 -12.05
CA ASP A 111 -11.04 -2.31 -12.90
C ASP A 111 -12.14 -1.64 -12.07
N LYS A 112 -12.38 -0.36 -12.36
CA LYS A 112 -13.39 0.47 -11.69
C LYS A 112 -14.24 1.25 -12.66
N LYS A 113 -13.94 1.15 -13.95
CA LYS A 113 -14.71 1.81 -14.99
C LYS A 113 -15.95 0.96 -15.28
N ALA A 114 -17.10 1.59 -15.33
CA ALA A 114 -18.34 0.92 -15.78
C ALA A 114 -18.34 0.81 -17.30
N PRO A 115 -18.98 -0.22 -17.86
CA PRO A 115 -19.22 -0.32 -19.30
C PRO A 115 -19.98 0.91 -19.84
N GLU A 116 -19.68 1.27 -21.07
CA GLU A 116 -20.33 2.34 -21.80
C GLU A 116 -21.19 1.78 -22.92
N ILE A 117 -22.47 2.19 -22.95
CA ILE A 117 -23.42 1.81 -24.01
C ILE A 117 -23.58 3.00 -24.94
N THR A 118 -23.40 2.76 -26.22
CA THR A 118 -23.65 3.73 -27.31
C THR A 118 -24.79 3.26 -28.19
N LEU A 119 -25.78 4.11 -28.37
CA LEU A 119 -26.88 3.83 -29.30
C LEU A 119 -26.41 4.04 -30.76
N ASN A 120 -26.86 3.18 -31.67
CA ASN A 120 -26.58 3.31 -33.10
C ASN A 120 -27.55 4.28 -33.81
N GLY A 121 -28.60 4.72 -33.12
CA GLY A 121 -29.57 5.71 -33.58
C GLY A 121 -29.80 6.82 -32.58
N ASP A 122 -30.75 7.67 -32.85
CA ASP A 122 -31.15 8.74 -31.93
C ASP A 122 -31.77 8.16 -30.66
N ALA A 123 -31.54 8.85 -29.52
CA ALA A 123 -32.11 8.46 -28.22
C ALA A 123 -33.64 8.60 -28.18
N GLU A 124 -34.19 9.47 -29.03
CA GLU A 124 -35.63 9.67 -29.24
C GLU A 124 -35.91 9.54 -30.73
N MET A 125 -36.86 8.68 -31.08
CA MET A 125 -37.25 8.40 -32.45
C MET A 125 -38.76 8.52 -32.60
N THR A 126 -39.20 9.15 -33.69
CA THR A 126 -40.61 9.25 -34.05
C THR A 126 -40.88 8.41 -35.29
N VAL A 127 -41.89 7.57 -35.24
CA VAL A 127 -42.36 6.75 -36.36
C VAL A 127 -43.83 7.04 -36.65
N GLU A 128 -44.24 6.92 -37.92
CA GLU A 128 -45.62 7.08 -38.30
C GLU A 128 -46.46 5.92 -37.75
N ALA A 129 -47.69 6.24 -37.30
CA ALA A 129 -48.59 5.23 -36.77
C ALA A 129 -48.88 4.17 -37.85
N GLY A 130 -48.78 2.89 -37.50
CA GLY A 130 -48.92 1.76 -38.38
C GLY A 130 -47.69 1.38 -39.20
N SER A 131 -46.59 2.12 -39.09
CA SER A 131 -45.31 1.71 -39.66
C SER A 131 -44.59 0.73 -38.75
N LYS A 132 -43.75 -0.12 -39.36
CA LYS A 132 -42.91 -1.07 -38.58
C LYS A 132 -41.70 -0.36 -38.00
N PHE A 133 -41.57 -0.36 -36.69
CA PHE A 133 -40.37 0.07 -36.03
C PHE A 133 -39.24 -0.95 -36.23
N SER A 134 -38.03 -0.48 -36.53
CA SER A 134 -36.82 -1.27 -36.56
C SER A 134 -35.78 -0.62 -35.63
N ASP A 135 -35.41 -1.32 -34.58
CA ASP A 135 -34.39 -0.87 -33.64
C ASP A 135 -33.03 -0.74 -34.36
N PRO A 136 -32.37 0.44 -34.35
CA PRO A 136 -31.02 0.63 -34.91
C PRO A 136 -29.93 -0.13 -34.17
N GLY A 137 -30.21 -0.59 -32.95
CA GLY A 137 -29.27 -1.31 -32.10
C GLY A 137 -28.36 -0.41 -31.27
N TYR A 138 -27.40 -1.01 -30.70
CA TYR A 138 -26.42 -0.39 -29.78
C TYR A 138 -25.09 -1.13 -29.85
N THR A 139 -24.05 -0.54 -29.21
CA THR A 139 -22.79 -1.19 -28.85
C THR A 139 -22.53 -0.97 -27.38
N ALA A 140 -21.89 -1.94 -26.72
CA ALA A 140 -21.45 -1.82 -25.34
C ALA A 140 -20.00 -2.22 -25.23
N THR A 141 -19.19 -1.36 -24.62
CA THR A 141 -17.75 -1.61 -24.48
C THR A 141 -17.26 -1.23 -23.08
N ASP A 142 -16.25 -1.95 -22.64
CA ASP A 142 -15.55 -1.69 -21.40
C ASP A 142 -14.05 -1.75 -21.61
N ASN A 143 -13.28 -1.01 -20.82
CA ASN A 143 -11.82 -0.95 -20.98
C ASN A 143 -11.09 -2.22 -20.53
N TYR A 144 -11.73 -3.04 -19.70
CA TYR A 144 -11.18 -4.30 -19.19
C TYR A 144 -11.87 -5.50 -19.82
N ASP A 145 -13.20 -5.51 -19.82
CA ASP A 145 -14.02 -6.62 -20.33
C ASP A 145 -14.18 -6.62 -21.86
N GLY A 146 -13.80 -5.53 -22.53
CA GLY A 146 -13.86 -5.40 -23.99
C GLY A 146 -15.28 -5.19 -24.51
N ASP A 147 -15.62 -5.89 -25.61
CA ASP A 147 -16.97 -5.83 -26.20
C ASP A 147 -17.96 -6.63 -25.37
N LEU A 148 -19.01 -5.93 -24.92
CA LEU A 148 -20.10 -6.43 -24.09
C LEU A 148 -21.45 -6.33 -24.80
N THR A 149 -21.49 -6.05 -26.10
CA THR A 149 -22.72 -5.83 -26.89
C THR A 149 -23.71 -6.98 -26.73
N ASP A 150 -23.22 -8.22 -26.81
CA ASP A 150 -24.03 -9.43 -26.65
C ASP A 150 -24.52 -9.68 -25.21
N LYS A 151 -24.02 -8.93 -24.23
CA LYS A 151 -24.39 -9.05 -22.81
C LYS A 151 -25.42 -8.01 -22.38
N VAL A 152 -25.78 -7.09 -23.25
CA VAL A 152 -26.81 -6.07 -22.96
C VAL A 152 -28.18 -6.71 -23.03
N PHE A 153 -29.01 -6.38 -22.05
CA PHE A 153 -30.39 -6.81 -22.01
C PHE A 153 -31.30 -5.63 -22.31
N VAL A 154 -32.10 -5.73 -23.42
CA VAL A 154 -33.03 -4.70 -23.85
C VAL A 154 -34.42 -5.09 -23.40
N THR A 155 -35.19 -4.15 -22.86
CA THR A 155 -36.56 -4.33 -22.45
C THR A 155 -37.42 -3.21 -23.04
N GLY A 156 -38.68 -3.51 -23.33
CA GLY A 156 -39.68 -2.58 -23.86
C GLY A 156 -40.27 -3.08 -25.15
N ALA A 157 -41.32 -2.42 -25.58
CA ALA A 157 -41.99 -2.63 -26.86
C ALA A 157 -42.42 -1.26 -27.40
N VAL A 158 -42.51 -1.15 -28.73
CA VAL A 158 -43.10 -0.03 -29.42
C VAL A 158 -44.41 -0.54 -30.02
N ASP A 159 -45.55 0.06 -29.57
CA ASP A 159 -46.91 -0.27 -30.01
C ASP A 159 -47.31 0.49 -31.29
#